data_04b63919f4c8b3794942c22a7c8b6aeb
#
_entry.id   04b63919f4c8b3794942c22a7c8b6aeb
#
_cell.length_a   1.000
_cell.length_b   1.000
_cell.length_c   1.000
_cell.angle_alpha   90.00
_cell.angle_beta   90.00
_cell.angle_gamma   90.00
#
_symmetry.space_group_name_H-M   'P 1'
#
loop_
_entity.id
_entity.type
_entity.pdbx_description
1 polymer ?
#
loop_
_entity_poly.entity_id
_entity_poly.type
_entity_poly.pdbx_seq_one_letter_code
_entity_poly.pdbx_strand_id
1 'polypeptide(L)'
;MHTTHIILVNLEYAELNQESEIIHYAENATDVFQHDAFDWRTVQDVIIGSNKPDELLNLLEQCLDTQQQQITQYLKVLNNNLGDSLYQIVSTLSNDNTFTLEFNELAKLLAGEYTFESGFFDIEYCTSRIDKDILQAVKEAPENYALVLFDYHN
;
A
#
# COMPACT_ATOMS: atom_id res chain seq x y z
N MET A 1 12.45 -11.16 8.23
CA MET A 1 11.04 -11.39 7.83
C MET A 1 10.92 -10.95 6.38
N HIS A 2 10.18 -11.67 5.54
CA HIS A 2 9.96 -11.28 4.15
C HIS A 2 8.60 -10.59 4.02
N THR A 3 8.55 -9.48 3.31
CA THR A 3 7.31 -8.77 3.05
C THR A 3 7.27 -8.32 1.59
N THR A 4 6.26 -8.75 0.85
CA THR A 4 6.08 -8.34 -0.54
C THR A 4 5.39 -6.99 -0.60
N HIS A 5 6.01 -6.05 -1.32
CA HIS A 5 5.43 -4.75 -1.63
C HIS A 5 5.13 -4.66 -3.13
N ILE A 6 3.96 -4.16 -3.45
CA ILE A 6 3.46 -4.00 -4.82
C ILE A 6 3.46 -2.51 -5.14
N ILE A 7 4.26 -2.12 -6.11
CA ILE A 7 4.43 -0.72 -6.51
C ILE A 7 3.72 -0.50 -7.85
N LEU A 8 2.72 0.36 -7.88
CA LEU A 8 2.02 0.76 -9.09
C LEU A 8 2.77 1.89 -9.80
N VAL A 9 3.04 1.69 -11.08
CA VAL A 9 3.71 2.65 -11.96
C VAL A 9 2.77 3.00 -13.12
N ASN A 10 2.50 4.28 -13.32
CA ASN A 10 1.83 4.77 -14.52
C ASN A 10 2.90 5.01 -15.60
N LEU A 11 2.90 4.17 -16.64
CA LEU A 11 3.92 4.15 -17.70
C LEU A 11 3.81 5.37 -18.62
N GLU A 12 2.61 5.87 -18.86
CA GLU A 12 2.37 7.05 -19.68
C GLU A 12 2.86 8.31 -18.97
N TYR A 13 2.56 8.45 -17.68
CA TYR A 13 3.02 9.58 -16.87
C TYR A 13 4.53 9.63 -16.72
N ALA A 14 5.16 8.48 -16.51
CA ALA A 14 6.60 8.37 -16.32
C ALA A 14 7.40 8.24 -17.66
N GLU A 15 6.72 8.17 -18.80
CA GLU A 15 7.32 8.00 -20.15
C GLU A 15 8.24 6.77 -20.25
N LEU A 16 7.83 5.64 -19.61
CA LEU A 16 8.64 4.42 -19.53
C LEU A 16 8.19 3.37 -20.55
N ASN A 17 9.17 2.72 -21.19
CA ASN A 17 8.92 1.72 -22.24
C ASN A 17 9.63 0.38 -22.01
N GLN A 18 10.62 0.32 -21.12
CA GLN A 18 11.44 -0.86 -20.87
C GLN A 18 11.30 -1.34 -19.43
N GLU A 19 11.29 -2.65 -19.22
CA GLU A 19 11.18 -3.25 -17.90
C GLU A 19 12.26 -2.77 -16.93
N SER A 20 13.50 -2.64 -17.40
CA SER A 20 14.62 -2.13 -16.59
C SER A 20 14.43 -0.68 -16.14
N GLU A 21 13.79 0.16 -16.97
CA GLU A 21 13.47 1.55 -16.65
C GLU A 21 12.34 1.60 -15.61
N ILE A 22 11.33 0.73 -15.75
CA ILE A 22 10.20 0.60 -14.81
C ILE A 22 10.73 0.19 -13.43
N ILE A 23 11.59 -0.82 -13.36
CA ILE A 23 12.24 -1.26 -12.13
C ILE A 23 13.01 -0.10 -11.48
N HIS A 24 13.88 0.53 -12.24
CA HIS A 24 14.71 1.62 -11.72
C HIS A 24 13.87 2.82 -11.22
N TYR A 25 12.79 3.14 -11.93
CA TYR A 25 11.85 4.18 -11.50
C TYR A 25 11.16 3.82 -10.18
N ALA A 26 10.67 2.60 -10.05
CA ALA A 26 10.06 2.11 -8.82
C ALA A 26 11.05 2.06 -7.65
N GLU A 27 12.30 1.65 -7.91
CA GLU A 27 13.39 1.67 -6.94
C GLU A 27 13.64 3.08 -6.40
N ASN A 28 13.85 4.05 -7.29
CA ASN A 28 14.13 5.42 -6.91
C ASN A 28 12.97 6.06 -6.12
N ALA A 29 11.73 5.80 -6.53
CA ALA A 29 10.56 6.34 -5.85
C ALA A 29 10.39 5.79 -4.43
N THR A 30 10.86 4.56 -4.18
CA THR A 30 10.72 3.90 -2.88
C THR A 30 11.98 3.95 -2.03
N ASP A 31 13.12 4.44 -2.54
CA ASP A 31 14.38 4.55 -1.79
C ASP A 31 14.26 5.45 -0.55
N VAL A 32 13.42 6.46 -0.60
CA VAL A 32 13.18 7.38 0.52
C VAL A 32 12.63 6.64 1.75
N PHE A 33 11.93 5.52 1.52
CA PHE A 33 11.30 4.73 2.57
C PHE A 33 12.17 3.59 3.11
N GLN A 34 13.33 3.33 2.48
CA GLN A 34 14.23 2.22 2.86
C GLN A 34 15.02 2.47 4.14
N HIS A 35 15.27 3.72 4.52
CA HIS A 35 16.31 4.06 5.49
C HIS A 35 16.07 3.56 6.91
N ASP A 36 14.85 3.20 7.30
CA ASP A 36 14.54 2.91 8.70
C ASP A 36 13.99 1.49 8.98
N ALA A 37 13.67 0.71 7.95
CA ALA A 37 12.92 -0.53 8.15
C ALA A 37 13.45 -1.78 7.43
N PHE A 38 14.36 -1.63 6.45
CA PHE A 38 14.77 -2.75 5.60
C PHE A 38 16.27 -2.85 5.43
N ASP A 39 16.82 -4.05 5.57
CA ASP A 39 18.24 -4.30 5.32
C ASP A 39 18.52 -4.35 3.80
N TRP A 40 17.64 -4.93 3.02
CA TRP A 40 17.75 -5.04 1.57
C TRP A 40 16.42 -5.44 0.91
N ARG A 41 16.32 -5.22 -0.40
CA ARG A 41 15.19 -5.64 -1.24
C ARG A 41 15.66 -6.33 -2.51
N THR A 42 14.81 -7.19 -3.07
CA THR A 42 14.99 -7.76 -4.41
C THR A 42 13.73 -7.58 -5.23
N VAL A 43 13.90 -7.37 -6.54
CA VAL A 43 12.78 -7.42 -7.48
C VAL A 43 12.34 -8.87 -7.61
N GLN A 44 11.09 -9.15 -7.27
CA GLN A 44 10.50 -10.47 -7.35
C GLN A 44 9.84 -10.71 -8.72
N ASP A 45 9.08 -9.72 -9.22
CA ASP A 45 8.41 -9.79 -10.52
C ASP A 45 8.07 -8.39 -11.04
N VAL A 46 7.82 -8.29 -12.37
CA VAL A 46 7.29 -7.10 -13.03
C VAL A 46 6.13 -7.51 -13.92
N ILE A 47 4.95 -6.93 -13.66
CA ILE A 47 3.73 -7.23 -14.40
C ILE A 47 3.35 -5.99 -15.19
N ILE A 48 3.51 -6.06 -16.52
CA ILE A 48 3.17 -4.98 -17.43
C ILE A 48 1.79 -5.24 -18.00
N GLY A 49 0.88 -4.27 -17.84
CA GLY A 49 -0.54 -4.45 -18.19
C GLY A 49 -0.80 -4.69 -19.66
N SER A 50 0.07 -4.20 -20.58
CA SER A 50 -0.01 -4.54 -22.01
C SER A 50 0.16 -6.04 -22.30
N ASN A 51 0.90 -6.76 -21.46
CA ASN A 51 1.21 -8.17 -21.64
C ASN A 51 0.35 -9.09 -20.75
N LYS A 52 0.01 -8.62 -19.54
CA LYS A 52 -0.66 -9.41 -18.50
C LYS A 52 -1.76 -8.59 -17.80
N PRO A 53 -2.79 -8.10 -18.53
CA PRO A 53 -3.80 -7.21 -17.97
C PRO A 53 -4.61 -7.87 -16.84
N ASP A 54 -4.98 -9.14 -16.99
CA ASP A 54 -5.77 -9.85 -15.98
C ASP A 54 -4.98 -10.10 -14.69
N GLU A 55 -3.68 -10.42 -14.81
CA GLU A 55 -2.80 -10.62 -13.65
C GLU A 55 -2.62 -9.32 -12.87
N LEU A 56 -2.39 -8.22 -13.59
CA LEU A 56 -2.28 -6.88 -13.01
C LEU A 56 -3.54 -6.50 -12.24
N LEU A 57 -4.71 -6.65 -12.86
CA LEU A 57 -6.01 -6.32 -12.24
C LEU A 57 -6.29 -7.20 -11.01
N ASN A 58 -6.05 -8.50 -11.11
CA ASN A 58 -6.27 -9.43 -10.00
C ASN A 58 -5.41 -9.07 -8.78
N LEU A 59 -4.15 -8.68 -8.97
CA LEU A 59 -3.29 -8.25 -7.87
C LEU A 59 -3.76 -6.94 -7.23
N LEU A 60 -4.21 -5.97 -8.01
CA LEU A 60 -4.76 -4.72 -7.48
C LEU A 60 -6.06 -4.97 -6.70
N GLU A 61 -6.93 -5.84 -7.17
CA GLU A 61 -8.14 -6.24 -6.44
C GLU A 61 -7.78 -6.93 -5.11
N GLN A 62 -6.77 -7.79 -5.09
CA GLN A 62 -6.27 -8.40 -3.85
C GLN A 62 -5.70 -7.36 -2.88
N CYS A 63 -4.98 -6.35 -3.38
CA CYS A 63 -4.49 -5.25 -2.54
C CYS A 63 -5.66 -4.48 -1.91
N LEU A 64 -6.69 -4.16 -2.68
CA LEU A 64 -7.89 -3.48 -2.18
C LEU A 64 -8.60 -4.30 -1.11
N ASP A 65 -8.79 -5.59 -1.35
CA ASP A 65 -9.43 -6.51 -0.39
C ASP A 65 -8.60 -6.60 0.91
N THR A 66 -7.28 -6.70 0.79
CA THR A 66 -6.38 -6.73 1.95
C THR A 66 -6.49 -5.46 2.78
N GLN A 67 -6.47 -4.28 2.14
CA GLN A 67 -6.65 -3.01 2.84
C GLN A 67 -8.03 -2.91 3.54
N GLN A 68 -9.09 -3.35 2.88
CA GLN A 68 -10.43 -3.36 3.48
C GLN A 68 -10.50 -4.27 4.71
N GLN A 69 -9.83 -5.42 4.66
CA GLN A 69 -9.73 -6.33 5.80
C GLN A 69 -8.94 -5.70 6.95
N GLN A 70 -7.81 -5.04 6.68
CA GLN A 70 -7.01 -4.33 7.69
C GLN A 70 -7.83 -3.22 8.36
N ILE A 71 -8.49 -2.36 7.58
CA ILE A 71 -9.37 -1.30 8.10
C ILE A 71 -10.46 -1.91 8.99
N THR A 72 -11.10 -2.99 8.53
CA THR A 72 -12.16 -3.66 9.28
C THR A 72 -11.63 -4.21 10.60
N GLN A 73 -10.42 -4.78 10.60
CA GLN A 73 -9.79 -5.31 11.81
C GLN A 73 -9.48 -4.20 12.81
N TYR A 74 -8.85 -3.10 12.38
CA TYR A 74 -8.58 -1.95 13.24
C TYR A 74 -9.87 -1.36 13.82
N LEU A 75 -10.92 -1.19 13.01
CA LEU A 75 -12.21 -0.69 13.48
C LEU A 75 -12.87 -1.63 14.51
N LYS A 76 -12.73 -2.95 14.36
CA LYS A 76 -13.23 -3.91 15.35
C LYS A 76 -12.50 -3.78 16.69
N VAL A 77 -11.17 -3.68 16.66
CA VAL A 77 -10.37 -3.49 17.86
C VAL A 77 -10.73 -2.19 18.55
N LEU A 78 -10.82 -1.09 17.80
CA LEU A 78 -11.22 0.21 18.31
C LEU A 78 -12.62 0.15 18.93
N ASN A 79 -13.59 -0.46 18.25
CA ASN A 79 -14.96 -0.59 18.75
C ASN A 79 -15.06 -1.44 20.02
N ASN A 80 -14.25 -2.49 20.13
CA ASN A 80 -14.25 -3.35 21.32
C ASN A 80 -13.62 -2.66 22.55
N ASN A 81 -12.69 -1.73 22.33
CA ASN A 81 -11.96 -1.04 23.41
C ASN A 81 -12.55 0.34 23.74
N LEU A 82 -13.33 0.92 22.81
CA LEU A 82 -14.05 2.17 23.06
C LEU A 82 -15.30 1.86 23.88
N GLY A 83 -15.39 2.37 25.09
CA GLY A 83 -16.62 2.29 25.87
C GLY A 83 -17.78 3.08 25.25
N ASP A 84 -18.99 2.87 25.74
CA ASP A 84 -20.23 3.45 25.19
C ASP A 84 -20.39 4.96 25.45
N SER A 85 -19.52 5.57 26.25
CA SER A 85 -19.58 7.00 26.56
C SER A 85 -18.37 7.77 26.02
N LEU A 86 -18.58 9.05 25.67
CA LEU A 86 -17.49 9.95 25.24
C LEU A 86 -16.38 10.03 26.30
N TYR A 87 -16.72 10.00 27.57
CA TYR A 87 -15.75 10.02 28.68
C TYR A 87 -14.84 8.77 28.67
N GLN A 88 -15.43 7.60 28.46
CA GLN A 88 -14.66 6.35 28.36
C GLN A 88 -13.74 6.37 27.14
N ILE A 89 -14.23 6.85 25.99
CA ILE A 89 -13.42 7.01 24.77
C ILE A 89 -12.22 7.91 25.05
N VAL A 90 -12.43 9.09 25.60
CA VAL A 90 -11.36 10.05 25.91
C VAL A 90 -10.38 9.47 26.94
N SER A 91 -10.87 8.80 27.96
CA SER A 91 -10.04 8.18 28.98
C SER A 91 -9.16 7.07 28.39
N THR A 92 -9.72 6.22 27.53
CA THR A 92 -8.98 5.14 26.85
C THR A 92 -7.91 5.72 25.94
N LEU A 93 -8.24 6.70 25.09
CA LEU A 93 -7.28 7.39 24.22
C LEU A 93 -6.15 8.07 24.97
N SER A 94 -6.41 8.56 26.19
CA SER A 94 -5.42 9.27 26.99
C SER A 94 -4.48 8.36 27.79
N ASN A 95 -4.89 7.13 28.10
CA ASN A 95 -4.23 6.27 29.07
C ASN A 95 -3.80 4.90 28.53
N ASP A 96 -4.28 4.49 27.36
CA ASP A 96 -3.94 3.19 26.76
C ASP A 96 -3.02 3.37 25.55
N ASN A 97 -1.74 3.07 25.75
CA ASN A 97 -0.74 3.18 24.68
C ASN A 97 -1.00 2.19 23.52
N THR A 98 -1.52 1.00 23.81
CA THR A 98 -1.83 -0.01 22.78
C THR A 98 -2.93 0.50 21.87
N PHE A 99 -3.99 1.07 22.44
CA PHE A 99 -5.07 1.68 21.69
C PHE A 99 -4.60 2.86 20.82
N THR A 100 -3.69 3.68 21.35
CA THR A 100 -3.12 4.81 20.62
C THR A 100 -2.29 4.33 19.42
N LEU A 101 -1.55 3.24 19.54
CA LEU A 101 -0.80 2.65 18.44
C LEU A 101 -1.73 2.16 17.32
N GLU A 102 -2.76 1.40 17.64
CA GLU A 102 -3.73 0.90 16.66
C GLU A 102 -4.51 2.02 15.98
N PHE A 103 -4.88 3.07 16.72
CA PHE A 103 -5.51 4.26 16.14
C PHE A 103 -4.56 4.98 15.18
N ASN A 104 -3.29 5.11 15.52
CA ASN A 104 -2.28 5.72 14.64
C ASN A 104 -2.07 4.90 13.36
N GLU A 105 -1.99 3.58 13.46
CA GLU A 105 -1.85 2.72 12.27
C GLU A 105 -3.09 2.81 11.36
N LEU A 106 -4.29 2.82 11.92
CA LEU A 106 -5.50 3.09 11.14
C LEU A 106 -5.47 4.48 10.49
N ALA A 107 -5.03 5.50 11.21
CA ALA A 107 -4.94 6.86 10.67
C ALA A 107 -3.94 6.94 9.50
N LYS A 108 -2.78 6.33 9.62
CA LYS A 108 -1.78 6.22 8.53
C LYS A 108 -2.35 5.51 7.31
N LEU A 109 -3.00 4.36 7.52
CA LEU A 109 -3.62 3.59 6.44
C LEU A 109 -4.69 4.41 5.71
N LEU A 110 -5.55 5.12 6.44
CA LEU A 110 -6.58 5.98 5.85
C LEU A 110 -6.00 7.22 5.16
N ALA A 111 -4.89 7.76 5.67
CA ALA A 111 -4.15 8.85 5.05
C ALA A 111 -3.35 8.42 3.82
N GLY A 112 -3.17 7.12 3.59
CA GLY A 112 -2.37 6.60 2.50
C GLY A 112 -0.87 6.73 2.72
N GLU A 113 -0.42 6.81 3.98
CA GLU A 113 1.01 6.78 4.27
C GLU A 113 1.62 5.43 3.90
N TYR A 114 2.76 5.46 3.19
CA TYR A 114 3.49 4.24 2.88
C TYR A 114 4.31 3.81 4.08
N THR A 115 3.99 2.64 4.59
CA THR A 115 4.67 2.01 5.72
C THR A 115 5.09 0.59 5.37
N PHE A 116 5.90 -0.03 6.21
CA PHE A 116 6.29 -1.44 6.07
C PHE A 116 5.08 -2.38 5.92
N GLU A 117 3.98 -2.09 6.57
CA GLU A 117 2.77 -2.92 6.57
C GLU A 117 1.81 -2.61 5.41
N SER A 118 2.09 -1.57 4.62
CA SER A 118 1.18 -1.11 3.57
C SER A 118 1.03 -2.11 2.42
N GLY A 119 2.11 -2.81 2.06
CA GLY A 119 2.13 -3.81 0.99
C GLY A 119 1.85 -3.27 -0.43
N PHE A 120 1.40 -2.03 -0.56
CA PHE A 120 1.07 -1.36 -1.82
C PHE A 120 1.51 0.10 -1.80
N PHE A 121 1.98 0.61 -2.94
CA PHE A 121 2.28 2.03 -3.13
C PHE A 121 2.04 2.45 -4.59
N ASP A 122 1.32 3.54 -4.77
CA ASP A 122 1.12 4.22 -6.05
C ASP A 122 2.06 5.42 -6.13
N ILE A 123 2.97 5.39 -7.10
CA ILE A 123 4.00 6.44 -7.25
C ILE A 123 3.39 7.75 -7.72
N GLU A 124 2.43 7.71 -8.64
CA GLU A 124 1.84 8.92 -9.23
C GLU A 124 1.12 9.77 -8.18
N TYR A 125 0.33 9.11 -7.32
CA TYR A 125 -0.43 9.79 -6.28
C TYR A 125 0.28 9.82 -4.93
N CYS A 126 1.50 9.27 -4.83
CA CYS A 126 2.28 9.16 -3.59
C CYS A 126 1.45 8.61 -2.43
N THR A 127 0.75 7.51 -2.64
CA THR A 127 -0.16 6.93 -1.66
C THR A 127 -0.03 5.42 -1.55
N SER A 128 -0.12 4.89 -0.34
CA SER A 128 -0.29 3.46 -0.10
C SER A 128 -1.75 3.01 -0.17
N ARG A 129 -2.67 3.95 -0.34
CA ARG A 129 -4.09 3.64 -0.41
C ARG A 129 -4.49 3.32 -1.85
N ILE A 130 -5.08 2.14 -2.04
CA ILE A 130 -5.77 1.79 -3.27
C ILE A 130 -7.27 2.05 -3.09
N ASP A 131 -7.87 2.73 -4.04
CA ASP A 131 -9.30 2.98 -4.07
C ASP A 131 -9.94 2.54 -5.40
N LYS A 132 -11.24 2.75 -5.50
CA LYS A 132 -12.00 2.35 -6.69
C LYS A 132 -11.65 3.17 -7.93
N ASP A 133 -11.18 4.40 -7.75
CA ASP A 133 -10.86 5.29 -8.87
C ASP A 133 -9.56 4.85 -9.52
N ILE A 134 -8.54 4.51 -8.72
CA ILE A 134 -7.29 3.89 -9.20
C ILE A 134 -7.60 2.57 -9.94
N LEU A 135 -8.37 1.69 -9.31
CA LEU A 135 -8.74 0.43 -9.92
C LEU A 135 -9.53 0.60 -11.23
N GLN A 136 -10.42 1.59 -11.30
CA GLN A 136 -11.19 1.90 -12.51
C GLN A 136 -10.27 2.42 -13.62
N ALA A 137 -9.36 3.33 -13.32
CA ALA A 137 -8.39 3.85 -14.28
C ALA A 137 -7.53 2.75 -14.90
N VAL A 138 -7.05 1.82 -14.06
CA VAL A 138 -6.28 0.67 -14.54
C VAL A 138 -7.14 -0.30 -15.37
N LYS A 139 -8.41 -0.50 -15.04
CA LYS A 139 -9.34 -1.31 -15.84
C LYS A 139 -9.60 -0.73 -17.22
N GLU A 140 -9.67 0.58 -17.33
CA GLU A 140 -9.93 1.28 -18.59
C GLU A 140 -8.74 1.27 -19.54
N ALA A 141 -7.52 1.32 -19.02
CA ALA A 141 -6.30 1.37 -19.83
C ALA A 141 -5.15 0.59 -19.15
N PRO A 142 -5.25 -0.74 -18.99
CA PRO A 142 -4.26 -1.54 -18.28
C PRO A 142 -2.86 -1.46 -18.92
N GLU A 143 -2.78 -1.22 -20.23
CA GLU A 143 -1.53 -1.05 -20.98
C GLU A 143 -0.70 0.13 -20.51
N ASN A 144 -1.30 1.11 -19.85
CA ASN A 144 -0.62 2.29 -19.30
C ASN A 144 -0.03 2.04 -17.92
N TYR A 145 -0.15 0.83 -17.37
CA TYR A 145 0.28 0.54 -16.00
C TYR A 145 1.18 -0.68 -15.91
N ALA A 146 2.03 -0.66 -14.90
CA ALA A 146 2.82 -1.82 -14.49
C ALA A 146 2.81 -1.95 -12.96
N LEU A 147 3.00 -3.18 -12.47
CA LEU A 147 3.29 -3.48 -11.08
C LEU A 147 4.71 -3.99 -10.96
N VAL A 148 5.47 -3.41 -10.03
CA VAL A 148 6.77 -3.93 -9.61
C VAL A 148 6.62 -4.54 -8.23
N LEU A 149 6.94 -5.82 -8.10
CA LEU A 149 6.87 -6.56 -6.85
C LEU A 149 8.27 -6.61 -6.24
N PHE A 150 8.42 -6.03 -5.06
CA PHE A 150 9.64 -6.13 -4.26
C PHE A 150 9.45 -7.08 -3.09
N ASP A 151 10.44 -7.92 -2.86
CA ASP A 151 10.58 -8.68 -1.62
C ASP A 151 11.56 -7.95 -0.71
N TYR A 152 11.06 -7.44 0.40
CA TYR A 152 11.83 -6.73 1.42
C TYR A 152 12.23 -7.67 2.55
N HIS A 153 13.46 -7.51 3.00
CA HIS A 153 14.07 -8.31 4.05
C HIS A 153 14.50 -7.42 5.22
N ASN A 154 14.16 -7.82 6.43
CA ASN A 154 14.65 -7.27 7.70
C ASN A 154 15.00 -8.38 8.70
#